data_580bd3f83ea4f97e84e836cfc8f11fcc
#
_entry.id   580bd3f83ea4f97e84e836cfc8f11fcc
#
_cell.length_a   1.000
_cell.length_b   1.000
_cell.length_c   1.000
_cell.angle_alpha   90.00
_cell.angle_beta   90.00
_cell.angle_gamma   90.00
#
_symmetry.space_group_name_H-M   'P 1'
#
loop_
_entity.id
_entity.type
_entity.pdbx_description
1 polymer ?
#
loop_
_entity_poly.entity_id
_entity_poly.type
_entity_poly.pdbx_seq_one_letter_code
_entity_poly.pdbx_strand_id
1 'polypeptide(L)'
;CPRRAVTHRAAGIQYSWNPGEFVIAQLHGKVAAIGANWLVIDVAGVGFQVSTTPNTTSALRTGQTATVFTSLVVREDAMKLYGFGGTDERDCFELCRTASGVGPKLALAIVSVLTPEEFATAVRTEDLPRLCTVPGIGRKGAQKIVIELKDRVDALFVAPTNGSASVAPVTPAWQEQVMAGLESLGWSSRDAEAACETVAPLAEEDPEATVAALMK
;
A
#
# COMPACT_ATOMS: atom_id res chain seq x y z
N CYS A 1 -17.22 2.47 -22.46
CA CYS A 1 -16.16 1.43 -22.64
C CYS A 1 -15.60 1.09 -21.27
N PRO A 2 -15.79 -0.12 -20.71
CA PRO A 2 -15.19 -0.49 -19.44
C PRO A 2 -13.70 -0.82 -19.68
N ARG A 3 -12.83 -0.13 -18.97
CA ARG A 3 -11.38 -0.42 -18.97
C ARG A 3 -11.12 -1.69 -18.17
N ARG A 4 -10.61 -2.71 -18.84
CA ARG A 4 -10.18 -3.97 -18.23
C ARG A 4 -9.03 -3.71 -17.25
N ALA A 5 -9.20 -4.19 -16.01
CA ALA A 5 -8.10 -4.33 -15.07
C ALA A 5 -7.12 -5.39 -15.59
N VAL A 6 -5.85 -5.04 -15.73
CA VAL A 6 -4.78 -5.98 -16.09
C VAL A 6 -4.17 -6.48 -14.79
N THR A 7 -4.50 -7.70 -14.42
CA THR A 7 -3.86 -8.39 -13.30
C THR A 7 -2.56 -9.02 -13.79
N HIS A 8 -1.43 -8.43 -13.41
CA HIS A 8 -0.13 -9.08 -13.49
C HIS A 8 0.14 -9.82 -12.18
N ARG A 9 0.07 -11.14 -12.24
CA ARG A 9 0.42 -12.05 -11.14
C ARG A 9 1.93 -12.26 -11.16
N ALA A 10 2.66 -11.53 -10.31
CA ALA A 10 4.02 -11.86 -9.91
C ALA A 10 4.02 -11.99 -8.39
N ALA A 11 4.24 -13.22 -7.91
CA ALA A 11 4.55 -13.58 -6.52
C ALA A 11 3.64 -12.96 -5.43
N GLY A 12 2.36 -13.38 -5.38
CA GLY A 12 1.56 -13.34 -4.14
C GLY A 12 1.19 -11.97 -3.56
N ILE A 13 1.49 -10.87 -4.22
CA ILE A 13 1.18 -9.52 -3.76
C ILE A 13 -0.13 -9.07 -4.40
N GLN A 14 -1.20 -9.04 -3.62
CA GLN A 14 -2.46 -8.41 -4.04
C GLN A 14 -2.30 -6.88 -3.91
N TYR A 15 -2.30 -6.21 -5.04
CA TYR A 15 -2.33 -4.75 -5.08
C TYR A 15 -3.77 -4.28 -4.95
N SER A 16 -4.10 -3.54 -3.91
CA SER A 16 -5.26 -2.65 -3.90
C SER A 16 -4.91 -1.46 -4.80
N TRP A 17 -5.09 -1.65 -6.10
CA TRP A 17 -4.76 -0.64 -7.10
C TRP A 17 -5.91 0.35 -7.24
N ASN A 18 -5.70 1.59 -6.87
CA ASN A 18 -6.58 2.69 -7.24
C ASN A 18 -6.00 3.34 -8.52
N PRO A 19 -6.57 3.08 -9.73
CA PRO A 19 -6.01 3.59 -10.97
C PRO A 19 -6.21 5.10 -11.06
N GLY A 20 -5.13 5.86 -10.84
CA GLY A 20 -5.11 7.31 -11.03
C GLY A 20 -4.21 8.09 -10.07
N GLU A 21 -3.68 7.46 -9.02
CA GLU A 21 -2.98 8.17 -7.95
C GLU A 21 -1.45 8.16 -8.09
N PHE A 22 -0.86 7.12 -8.72
CA PHE A 22 0.59 7.00 -8.87
C PHE A 22 1.00 6.81 -10.33
N VAL A 23 1.87 7.68 -10.84
CA VAL A 23 2.47 7.55 -12.19
C VAL A 23 3.58 6.49 -12.18
N ILE A 24 4.37 6.44 -11.08
CA ILE A 24 5.38 5.42 -10.82
C ILE A 24 5.06 4.84 -9.44
N ALA A 25 4.32 3.72 -9.42
CA ALA A 25 3.83 3.12 -8.18
C ALA A 25 4.86 2.24 -7.49
N GLN A 26 5.78 1.65 -8.25
CA GLN A 26 6.87 0.80 -7.77
C GLN A 26 8.00 0.71 -8.78
N LEU A 27 9.18 0.37 -8.30
CA LEU A 27 10.33 -0.02 -9.12
C LEU A 27 10.76 -1.43 -8.69
N HIS A 28 10.90 -2.32 -9.66
CA HIS A 28 11.46 -3.65 -9.46
C HIS A 28 12.73 -3.78 -10.29
N GLY A 29 13.86 -4.08 -9.64
CA GLY A 29 15.13 -4.15 -10.34
C GLY A 29 16.29 -4.44 -9.40
N LYS A 30 17.50 -4.30 -9.92
CA LYS A 30 18.74 -4.52 -9.17
C LYS A 30 19.15 -3.25 -8.43
N VAL A 31 19.44 -3.36 -7.15
CA VAL A 31 19.98 -2.24 -6.36
C VAL A 31 21.41 -1.96 -6.82
N ALA A 32 21.61 -0.85 -7.53
CA ALA A 32 22.92 -0.47 -8.08
C ALA A 32 23.80 0.27 -7.06
N ALA A 33 23.20 1.11 -6.21
CA ALA A 33 23.89 1.85 -5.16
C ALA A 33 22.96 2.16 -3.99
N ILE A 34 23.53 2.30 -2.78
CA ILE A 34 22.80 2.66 -1.56
C ILE A 34 23.60 3.74 -0.82
N GLY A 35 22.89 4.81 -0.40
CA GLY A 35 23.38 5.81 0.53
C GLY A 35 22.61 5.76 1.85
N ALA A 36 22.84 6.75 2.71
CA ALA A 36 22.17 6.82 4.02
C ALA A 36 20.63 7.01 3.92
N ASN A 37 20.17 7.77 2.92
CA ASN A 37 18.77 8.14 2.72
C ASN A 37 18.36 8.16 1.24
N TRP A 38 19.07 7.41 0.42
CA TRP A 38 18.79 7.25 -1.00
C TRP A 38 19.31 5.90 -1.50
N LEU A 39 18.75 5.45 -2.59
CA LEU A 39 19.24 4.30 -3.34
C LEU A 39 19.10 4.52 -4.85
N VAL A 40 19.81 3.73 -5.64
CA VAL A 40 19.62 3.64 -7.08
C VAL A 40 19.16 2.23 -7.41
N ILE A 41 18.01 2.13 -8.08
CA ILE A 41 17.51 0.89 -8.64
C ILE A 41 17.71 0.90 -10.15
N ASP A 42 18.34 -0.13 -10.67
CA ASP A 42 18.48 -0.39 -12.10
C ASP A 42 17.27 -1.22 -12.56
N VAL A 43 16.47 -0.62 -13.42
CA VAL A 43 15.33 -1.27 -14.07
C VAL A 43 15.63 -1.36 -15.57
N ALA A 44 16.05 -2.53 -16.01
CA ALA A 44 16.38 -2.80 -17.43
C ALA A 44 17.39 -1.82 -18.03
N GLY A 45 18.43 -1.44 -17.28
CA GLY A 45 19.48 -0.53 -17.72
C GLY A 45 19.21 0.95 -17.44
N VAL A 46 18.07 1.29 -16.87
CA VAL A 46 17.74 2.66 -16.43
C VAL A 46 17.88 2.76 -14.90
N GLY A 47 18.81 3.59 -14.44
CA GLY A 47 19.03 3.84 -13.01
C GLY A 47 18.07 4.90 -12.45
N PHE A 48 17.17 4.51 -11.57
CA PHE A 48 16.29 5.42 -10.85
C PHE A 48 16.86 5.75 -9.47
N GLN A 49 17.18 7.02 -9.23
CA GLN A 49 17.55 7.48 -7.90
C GLN A 49 16.31 7.78 -7.08
N VAL A 50 16.20 7.16 -5.92
CA VAL A 50 15.05 7.24 -5.03
C VAL A 50 15.49 7.74 -3.66
N SER A 51 14.83 8.76 -3.14
CA SER A 51 14.99 9.18 -1.73
C SER A 51 14.18 8.25 -0.84
N THR A 52 14.78 7.74 0.23
CA THR A 52 14.14 6.68 1.03
C THR A 52 14.45 6.82 2.52
N THR A 53 13.80 6.00 3.34
CA THR A 53 14.02 5.93 4.79
C THR A 53 15.28 5.13 5.13
N PRO A 54 15.93 5.39 6.27
CA PRO A 54 17.01 4.54 6.78
C PRO A 54 16.58 3.08 6.98
N ASN A 55 15.32 2.84 7.36
CA ASN A 55 14.78 1.48 7.50
C ASN A 55 14.82 0.72 6.18
N THR A 56 14.36 1.33 5.09
CA THR A 56 14.41 0.75 3.75
C THR A 56 15.85 0.52 3.29
N THR A 57 16.77 1.47 3.50
CA THR A 57 18.17 1.29 3.08
C THR A 57 18.88 0.19 3.87
N SER A 58 18.59 0.05 5.17
CA SER A 58 19.18 -0.98 6.02
C SER A 58 18.76 -2.41 5.67
N ALA A 59 17.55 -2.55 5.13
CA ALA A 59 16.99 -3.84 4.69
C ALA A 59 17.53 -4.31 3.33
N LEU A 60 18.15 -3.42 2.55
CA LEU A 60 18.61 -3.69 1.20
C LEU A 60 20.14 -3.81 1.11
N ARG A 61 20.62 -4.52 0.08
CA ARG A 61 22.03 -4.64 -0.23
C ARG A 61 22.30 -4.35 -1.70
N THR A 62 23.43 -3.71 -1.98
CA THR A 62 23.88 -3.48 -3.37
C THR A 62 24.05 -4.82 -4.09
N GLY A 63 23.54 -4.89 -5.29
CA GLY A 63 23.57 -6.08 -6.16
C GLY A 63 22.35 -7.01 -6.01
N GLN A 64 21.54 -6.88 -4.96
CA GLN A 64 20.31 -7.68 -4.83
C GLN A 64 19.19 -7.14 -5.73
N THR A 65 18.29 -8.01 -6.14
CA THR A 65 17.02 -7.63 -6.76
C THR A 65 16.00 -7.31 -5.67
N ALA A 66 15.34 -6.17 -5.80
CA ALA A 66 14.35 -5.70 -4.83
C ALA A 66 13.19 -4.99 -5.52
N THR A 67 12.07 -4.92 -4.81
CA THR A 67 10.93 -4.06 -5.17
C THR A 67 10.88 -2.91 -4.16
N VAL A 68 10.75 -1.69 -4.66
CA VAL A 68 10.59 -0.48 -3.86
C VAL A 68 9.29 0.19 -4.28
N PHE A 69 8.41 0.43 -3.34
CA PHE A 69 7.15 1.14 -3.57
C PHE A 69 7.43 2.64 -3.62
N THR A 70 6.89 3.32 -4.63
CA THR A 70 7.33 4.68 -4.91
C THR A 70 6.21 5.69 -4.94
N SER A 71 6.58 6.93 -4.63
CA SER A 71 5.79 8.14 -4.78
C SER A 71 6.59 9.16 -5.60
N LEU A 72 6.02 9.61 -6.72
CA LEU A 72 6.61 10.64 -7.55
C LEU A 72 6.08 12.01 -7.14
N VAL A 73 6.97 12.90 -6.73
CA VAL A 73 6.64 14.29 -6.43
C VAL A 73 7.16 15.18 -7.54
N VAL A 74 6.24 15.79 -8.27
CA VAL A 74 6.53 16.74 -9.35
C VAL A 74 6.31 18.17 -8.85
N ARG A 75 7.26 19.03 -9.09
CA ARG A 75 7.19 20.50 -8.88
C ARG A 75 7.64 21.20 -10.15
N GLU A 76 7.46 22.50 -10.24
CA GLU A 76 7.84 23.30 -11.41
C GLU A 76 9.33 23.15 -11.76
N ASP A 77 10.19 23.02 -10.74
CA ASP A 77 11.65 23.00 -10.85
C ASP A 77 12.28 21.63 -10.63
N ALA A 78 11.53 20.62 -10.22
CA ALA A 78 12.09 19.32 -9.85
C ALA A 78 11.10 18.16 -9.90
N MET A 79 11.58 16.99 -10.32
CA MET A 79 10.94 15.71 -10.11
C MET A 79 11.75 14.90 -9.10
N LYS A 80 11.10 14.40 -8.05
CA LYS A 80 11.74 13.58 -7.03
C LYS A 80 10.93 12.31 -6.78
N LEU A 81 11.64 11.20 -6.80
CA LEU A 81 11.08 9.90 -6.49
C LEU A 81 11.42 9.56 -5.04
N TYR A 82 10.40 9.22 -4.28
CA TYR A 82 10.50 8.70 -2.91
C TYR A 82 10.18 7.22 -2.93
N GLY A 83 10.89 6.43 -2.14
CA GLY A 83 10.73 4.97 -2.15
C GLY A 83 10.74 4.38 -0.76
N PHE A 84 9.99 3.29 -0.61
CA PHE A 84 9.66 2.67 0.66
C PHE A 84 9.74 1.15 0.52
N GLY A 85 10.08 0.47 1.62
CA GLY A 85 10.15 -0.98 1.67
C GLY A 85 8.78 -1.67 1.63
N GLY A 86 7.70 -0.95 2.00
CA GLY A 86 6.33 -1.43 2.02
C GLY A 86 5.33 -0.40 1.53
N THR A 87 4.13 -0.89 1.19
CA THR A 87 3.00 -0.04 0.81
C THR A 87 2.55 0.83 1.97
N ASP A 88 2.59 0.32 3.20
CA ASP A 88 2.13 1.01 4.40
C ASP A 88 2.98 2.25 4.69
N GLU A 89 4.31 2.16 4.52
CA GLU A 89 5.21 3.32 4.64
C GLU A 89 4.91 4.37 3.56
N ARG A 90 4.68 3.93 2.31
CA ARG A 90 4.33 4.81 1.20
C ARG A 90 3.00 5.53 1.47
N ASP A 91 1.98 4.80 1.88
CA ASP A 91 0.65 5.32 2.09
C ASP A 91 0.60 6.26 3.31
N CYS A 92 1.37 5.95 4.36
CA CYS A 92 1.60 6.86 5.49
C CYS A 92 2.31 8.15 5.04
N PHE A 93 3.33 8.05 4.18
CA PHE A 93 4.01 9.22 3.61
C PHE A 93 3.03 10.09 2.80
N GLU A 94 2.19 9.49 1.96
CA GLU A 94 1.18 10.22 1.19
C GLU A 94 0.15 10.89 2.10
N LEU A 95 -0.34 10.17 3.12
CA LEU A 95 -1.24 10.75 4.11
C LEU A 95 -0.62 11.96 4.79
N CYS A 96 0.63 11.86 5.26
CA CYS A 96 1.34 12.97 5.89
C CYS A 96 1.42 14.21 5.00
N ARG A 97 1.66 14.02 3.70
CA ARG A 97 1.75 15.11 2.71
C ARG A 97 0.45 15.87 2.51
N THR A 98 -0.68 15.31 2.88
CA THR A 98 -1.98 16.00 2.77
C THR A 98 -2.19 17.02 3.89
N ALA A 99 -1.41 16.94 4.97
CA ALA A 99 -1.50 17.91 6.05
C ALA A 99 -0.81 19.23 5.67
N SER A 100 -1.45 20.33 6.00
CA SER A 100 -0.95 21.68 5.70
C SER A 100 0.37 21.95 6.41
N GLY A 101 1.39 22.32 5.63
CA GLY A 101 2.74 22.59 6.10
C GLY A 101 3.63 21.34 6.19
N VAL A 102 3.13 20.16 5.82
CA VAL A 102 3.92 18.95 5.70
C VAL A 102 4.32 18.74 4.24
N GLY A 103 5.52 19.16 3.90
CA GLY A 103 6.12 18.89 2.60
C GLY A 103 6.75 17.49 2.53
N PRO A 104 7.18 17.04 1.33
CA PRO A 104 7.74 15.69 1.13
C PRO A 104 8.95 15.38 2.01
N LYS A 105 9.81 16.37 2.29
CA LYS A 105 10.97 16.18 3.18
C LYS A 105 10.54 15.90 4.62
N LEU A 106 9.51 16.61 5.10
CA LEU A 106 8.99 16.41 6.45
C LEU A 106 8.21 15.11 6.55
N ALA A 107 7.40 14.78 5.53
CA ALA A 107 6.71 13.49 5.45
C ALA A 107 7.70 12.31 5.48
N LEU A 108 8.81 12.40 4.72
CA LEU A 108 9.87 11.38 4.78
C LEU A 108 10.52 11.28 6.16
N ALA A 109 10.73 12.42 6.85
CA ALA A 109 11.25 12.42 8.21
C ALA A 109 10.28 11.75 9.20
N ILE A 110 8.97 11.95 9.04
CA ILE A 110 7.95 11.28 9.86
C ILE A 110 8.08 9.76 9.74
N VAL A 111 8.00 9.22 8.52
CA VAL A 111 8.07 7.77 8.29
C VAL A 111 9.47 7.18 8.51
N SER A 112 10.50 8.00 8.63
CA SER A 112 11.86 7.58 9.04
C SER A 112 12.01 7.40 10.54
N VAL A 113 11.21 8.10 11.35
CA VAL A 113 11.30 8.11 12.82
C VAL A 113 10.19 7.29 13.46
N LEU A 114 9.01 7.30 12.86
CA LEU A 114 7.82 6.60 13.33
C LEU A 114 7.41 5.55 12.30
N THR A 115 7.10 4.34 12.77
CA THR A 115 6.41 3.38 11.92
C THR A 115 5.02 3.89 11.57
N PRO A 116 4.38 3.40 10.49
CA PRO A 116 3.01 3.77 10.14
C PRO A 116 2.03 3.59 11.30
N GLU A 117 2.15 2.48 12.06
CA GLU A 117 1.29 2.19 13.22
C GLU A 117 1.57 3.14 14.40
N GLU A 118 2.84 3.45 14.67
CA GLU A 118 3.21 4.41 15.72
C GLU A 118 2.69 5.81 15.38
N PHE A 119 2.80 6.22 14.11
CA PHE A 119 2.25 7.50 13.65
C PHE A 119 0.74 7.54 13.81
N ALA A 120 0.04 6.49 13.36
CA ALA A 120 -1.40 6.39 13.50
C ALA A 120 -1.84 6.45 14.97
N THR A 121 -1.16 5.72 15.83
CA THR A 121 -1.44 5.70 17.27
C THR A 121 -1.22 7.08 17.88
N ALA A 122 -0.11 7.74 17.57
CA ALA A 122 0.19 9.08 18.06
C ALA A 122 -0.84 10.12 17.62
N VAL A 123 -1.36 10.01 16.40
CA VAL A 123 -2.42 10.90 15.90
C VAL A 123 -3.76 10.62 16.60
N ARG A 124 -4.14 9.35 16.77
CA ARG A 124 -5.40 8.96 17.45
C ARG A 124 -5.43 9.38 18.91
N THR A 125 -4.32 9.16 19.61
CA THR A 125 -4.19 9.45 21.05
C THR A 125 -3.77 10.91 21.34
N GLU A 126 -3.59 11.72 20.28
CA GLU A 126 -3.14 13.12 20.36
C GLU A 126 -1.80 13.25 21.11
N ASP A 127 -0.90 12.25 20.92
CA ASP A 127 0.43 12.23 21.55
C ASP A 127 1.37 13.23 20.86
N LEU A 128 1.20 14.52 21.20
CA LEU A 128 2.04 15.59 20.67
C LEU A 128 3.53 15.41 21.01
N PRO A 129 3.93 14.98 22.22
CA PRO A 129 5.32 14.68 22.53
C PRO A 129 5.94 13.67 21.54
N ARG A 130 5.23 12.58 21.22
CA ARG A 130 5.69 11.55 20.28
C ARG A 130 5.89 12.14 18.88
N LEU A 131 4.95 12.91 18.38
CA LEU A 131 5.08 13.60 17.09
C LEU A 131 6.22 14.61 17.06
N CYS A 132 6.49 15.29 18.16
CA CYS A 132 7.61 16.24 18.29
C CYS A 132 8.99 15.57 18.31
N THR A 133 9.09 14.24 18.42
CA THR A 133 10.39 13.54 18.25
C THR A 133 10.90 13.60 16.82
N VAL A 134 10.00 13.86 15.85
CA VAL A 134 10.35 13.99 14.43
C VAL A 134 11.05 15.35 14.20
N PRO A 135 12.27 15.37 13.64
CA PRO A 135 12.95 16.61 13.31
C PRO A 135 12.12 17.47 12.36
N GLY A 136 11.88 18.72 12.74
CA GLY A 136 11.07 19.67 11.96
C GLY A 136 9.60 19.75 12.40
N ILE A 137 9.15 18.94 13.36
CA ILE A 137 7.82 19.04 13.96
C ILE A 137 7.92 19.67 15.34
N GLY A 138 7.43 20.89 15.46
CA GLY A 138 7.22 21.54 16.76
C GLY A 138 5.78 21.35 17.25
N ARG A 139 5.51 21.75 18.50
CA ARG A 139 4.21 21.57 19.15
C ARG A 139 3.01 22.07 18.31
N LYS A 140 3.14 23.24 17.67
CA LYS A 140 2.09 23.79 16.78
C LYS A 140 1.89 22.93 15.53
N GLY A 141 2.97 22.43 14.95
CA GLY A 141 2.92 21.51 13.81
C GLY A 141 2.27 20.18 14.16
N ALA A 142 2.64 19.60 15.31
CA ALA A 142 2.05 18.37 15.82
C ALA A 142 0.54 18.50 16.05
N GLN A 143 0.09 19.60 16.68
CA GLN A 143 -1.33 19.89 16.87
C GLN A 143 -2.10 19.96 15.54
N LYS A 144 -1.51 20.64 14.55
CA LYS A 144 -2.12 20.77 13.24
C LYS A 144 -2.24 19.43 12.51
N ILE A 145 -1.18 18.61 12.56
CA ILE A 145 -1.19 17.26 12.00
C ILE A 145 -2.30 16.42 12.63
N VAL A 146 -2.43 16.44 13.96
CA VAL A 146 -3.49 15.71 14.67
C VAL A 146 -4.87 16.14 14.19
N ILE A 147 -5.15 17.45 14.19
CA ILE A 147 -6.47 17.98 13.78
C ILE A 147 -6.81 17.59 12.33
N GLU A 148 -5.84 17.69 11.41
CA GLU A 148 -6.10 17.47 9.99
C GLU A 148 -6.12 15.98 9.59
N LEU A 149 -5.44 15.11 10.33
CA LEU A 149 -5.28 13.71 9.95
C LEU A 149 -6.04 12.71 10.83
N LYS A 150 -6.62 13.12 11.97
CA LYS A 150 -7.28 12.22 12.93
C LYS A 150 -8.31 11.30 12.27
N ASP A 151 -9.23 11.87 11.51
CA ASP A 151 -10.31 11.12 10.83
C ASP A 151 -9.79 10.28 9.64
N ARG A 152 -8.65 10.66 9.07
CA ARG A 152 -8.09 10.03 7.88
C ARG A 152 -7.15 8.87 8.21
N VAL A 153 -6.52 8.93 9.36
CA VAL A 153 -5.64 7.86 9.85
C VAL A 153 -6.43 6.56 10.04
N ASP A 154 -7.66 6.64 10.52
CA ASP A 154 -8.50 5.46 10.71
C ASP A 154 -8.84 4.77 9.39
N ALA A 155 -9.11 5.55 8.33
CA ALA A 155 -9.38 5.02 7.01
C ALA A 155 -8.18 4.29 6.38
N LEU A 156 -6.94 4.72 6.69
CA LEU A 156 -5.72 4.10 6.16
C LEU A 156 -5.45 2.71 6.78
N PHE A 157 -5.84 2.50 8.04
CA PHE A 157 -5.58 1.27 8.79
C PHE A 157 -6.80 0.35 8.95
N VAL A 158 -7.97 0.76 8.43
CA VAL A 158 -9.17 -0.09 8.31
C VAL A 158 -9.20 -0.87 6.99
N ALA A 159 -8.25 -0.65 6.08
CA ALA A 159 -8.04 -1.57 4.95
C ALA A 159 -7.69 -2.97 5.48
N PRO A 160 -8.18 -4.06 4.86
CA PRO A 160 -8.19 -5.40 5.46
C PRO A 160 -6.79 -5.82 5.87
N THR A 161 -6.58 -6.00 7.16
CA THR A 161 -5.39 -6.60 7.76
C THR A 161 -5.29 -8.05 7.30
N ASN A 162 -4.65 -8.29 6.16
CA ASN A 162 -4.14 -9.60 5.82
C ASN A 162 -2.77 -9.77 6.51
N GLY A 163 -2.80 -10.12 7.79
CA GLY A 163 -1.56 -10.40 8.49
C GLY A 163 -1.70 -10.55 10.00
N SER A 164 -2.70 -11.29 10.49
CA SER A 164 -2.58 -11.99 11.76
C SER A 164 -3.54 -13.16 11.73
N ALA A 165 -2.99 -14.37 11.77
CA ALA A 165 -3.73 -15.60 11.77
C ALA A 165 -4.59 -15.70 13.03
N SER A 166 -5.84 -15.28 12.91
CA SER A 166 -6.95 -15.84 13.66
C SER A 166 -7.67 -16.77 12.69
N VAL A 167 -7.71 -18.04 13.02
CA VAL A 167 -8.34 -19.09 12.22
C VAL A 167 -9.85 -18.84 12.21
N ALA A 168 -10.31 -17.99 11.28
CA ALA A 168 -11.66 -18.02 10.77
C ALA A 168 -11.61 -18.80 9.44
N PRO A 169 -12.64 -19.54 9.04
CA PRO A 169 -12.61 -20.36 7.84
C PRO A 169 -12.25 -19.48 6.64
N VAL A 170 -11.15 -19.86 5.98
CA VAL A 170 -10.64 -19.18 4.78
C VAL A 170 -11.66 -19.38 3.68
N THR A 171 -12.48 -18.37 3.41
CA THR A 171 -13.33 -18.36 2.22
C THR A 171 -12.41 -18.36 1.00
N PRO A 172 -12.44 -19.36 0.12
CA PRO A 172 -11.56 -19.42 -1.03
C PRO A 172 -11.76 -18.18 -1.93
N ALA A 173 -10.69 -17.62 -2.47
CA ALA A 173 -10.71 -16.38 -3.26
C ALA A 173 -11.65 -16.43 -4.49
N TRP A 174 -11.99 -17.63 -4.98
CA TRP A 174 -12.97 -17.81 -6.07
C TRP A 174 -14.41 -17.50 -5.61
N GLN A 175 -14.75 -17.76 -4.34
CA GLN A 175 -16.10 -17.50 -3.82
C GLN A 175 -16.43 -16.00 -3.83
N GLU A 176 -15.51 -15.14 -3.41
CA GLU A 176 -15.70 -13.68 -3.46
C GLU A 176 -15.91 -13.19 -4.89
N GLN A 177 -15.19 -13.76 -5.85
CA GLN A 177 -15.32 -13.39 -7.27
C GLN A 177 -16.65 -13.88 -7.86
N VAL A 178 -17.09 -15.07 -7.51
CA VAL A 178 -18.38 -15.63 -7.96
C VAL A 178 -19.53 -14.85 -7.34
N MET A 179 -19.48 -14.56 -6.04
CA MET A 179 -20.49 -13.75 -5.36
C MET A 179 -20.63 -12.37 -5.99
N ALA A 180 -19.52 -11.66 -6.18
CA ALA A 180 -19.53 -10.34 -6.83
C ALA A 180 -20.08 -10.40 -8.26
N GLY A 181 -19.78 -11.48 -9.00
CA GLY A 181 -20.34 -11.74 -10.33
C GLY A 181 -21.85 -11.93 -10.30
N LEU A 182 -22.37 -12.74 -9.41
CA LEU A 182 -23.81 -13.02 -9.27
C LEU A 182 -24.58 -11.77 -8.81
N GLU A 183 -24.04 -11.02 -7.86
CA GLU A 183 -24.62 -9.74 -7.41
C GLU A 183 -24.69 -8.71 -8.55
N SER A 184 -23.67 -8.66 -9.41
CA SER A 184 -23.68 -7.79 -10.59
C SER A 184 -24.75 -8.16 -11.63
N LEU A 185 -25.18 -9.43 -11.61
CA LEU A 185 -26.27 -9.98 -12.45
C LEU A 185 -27.66 -9.83 -11.80
N GLY A 186 -27.73 -9.20 -10.60
CA GLY A 186 -28.98 -8.89 -9.91
C GLY A 186 -29.45 -9.94 -8.90
N TRP A 187 -28.59 -10.90 -8.52
CA TRP A 187 -28.89 -11.85 -7.46
C TRP A 187 -28.79 -11.17 -6.09
N SER A 188 -29.58 -11.63 -5.10
CA SER A 188 -29.38 -11.18 -3.74
C SER A 188 -28.13 -11.81 -3.14
N SER A 189 -27.46 -11.13 -2.17
CA SER A 189 -26.28 -11.66 -1.47
C SER A 189 -26.52 -13.06 -0.89
N ARG A 190 -27.74 -13.31 -0.39
CA ARG A 190 -28.14 -14.61 0.17
C ARG A 190 -28.25 -15.70 -0.87
N ASP A 191 -28.77 -15.41 -2.06
CA ASP A 191 -28.89 -16.37 -3.15
C ASP A 191 -27.52 -16.65 -3.76
N ALA A 192 -26.66 -15.63 -3.86
CA ALA A 192 -25.28 -15.75 -4.32
C ALA A 192 -24.44 -16.62 -3.37
N GLU A 193 -24.61 -16.47 -2.04
CA GLU A 193 -23.96 -17.31 -1.04
C GLU A 193 -24.36 -18.77 -1.14
N ALA A 194 -25.67 -19.04 -1.25
CA ALA A 194 -26.19 -20.41 -1.43
C ALA A 194 -25.70 -21.07 -2.73
N ALA A 195 -25.56 -20.29 -3.81
CA ALA A 195 -24.99 -20.77 -5.06
C ALA A 195 -23.51 -21.14 -4.93
N CYS A 196 -22.72 -20.31 -4.20
CA CYS A 196 -21.31 -20.61 -3.93
C CYS A 196 -21.13 -21.88 -3.11
N GLU A 197 -21.98 -22.14 -2.11
CA GLU A 197 -21.94 -23.38 -1.33
C GLU A 197 -22.21 -24.62 -2.22
N THR A 198 -23.09 -24.48 -3.21
CA THR A 198 -23.43 -25.59 -4.13
C THR A 198 -22.29 -25.95 -5.08
N VAL A 199 -21.46 -24.97 -5.48
CA VAL A 199 -20.32 -25.17 -6.42
C VAL A 199 -19.00 -25.41 -5.69
N ALA A 200 -18.93 -25.27 -4.38
CA ALA A 200 -17.72 -25.47 -3.59
C ALA A 200 -17.05 -26.85 -3.83
N PRO A 201 -17.80 -27.98 -3.89
CA PRO A 201 -17.20 -29.30 -4.15
C PRO A 201 -16.53 -29.39 -5.54
N LEU A 202 -17.10 -28.73 -6.55
CA LEU A 202 -16.55 -28.73 -7.92
C LEU A 202 -15.26 -27.92 -8.04
N ALA A 203 -15.13 -26.86 -7.24
CA ALA A 203 -13.92 -26.05 -7.19
C ALA A 203 -12.77 -26.71 -6.43
N GLU A 204 -13.08 -27.65 -5.51
CA GLU A 204 -12.09 -28.48 -4.83
C GLU A 204 -11.53 -29.58 -5.71
N GLU A 205 -12.36 -30.16 -6.62
CA GLU A 205 -11.95 -31.21 -7.55
C GLU A 205 -11.10 -30.67 -8.72
N ASP A 206 -11.30 -29.43 -9.15
CA ASP A 206 -10.52 -28.78 -10.20
C ASP A 206 -10.05 -27.38 -9.79
N PRO A 207 -8.86 -27.27 -9.16
CA PRO A 207 -8.31 -25.97 -8.73
C PRO A 207 -8.01 -24.96 -9.85
N GLU A 208 -8.00 -25.42 -11.12
CA GLU A 208 -7.83 -24.57 -12.29
C GLU A 208 -9.18 -24.17 -12.94
N ALA A 209 -10.29 -24.61 -12.38
CA ALA A 209 -11.61 -24.21 -12.86
C ALA A 209 -11.75 -22.68 -12.84
N THR A 210 -12.03 -22.10 -14.01
CA THR A 210 -12.23 -20.65 -14.11
C THR A 210 -13.58 -20.27 -13.52
N VAL A 211 -13.66 -19.07 -12.91
CA VAL A 211 -14.91 -18.48 -12.41
C VAL A 211 -16.06 -18.58 -13.44
N ALA A 212 -15.74 -18.39 -14.72
CA ALA A 212 -16.71 -18.54 -15.81
C ALA A 212 -17.26 -19.97 -15.99
N ALA A 213 -16.52 -21.01 -15.58
CA ALA A 213 -16.98 -22.40 -15.62
C ALA A 213 -17.89 -22.70 -14.41
N LEU A 214 -17.63 -22.08 -13.26
CA LEU A 214 -18.42 -22.23 -12.03
C LEU A 214 -19.74 -21.45 -12.07
N MET A 215 -19.89 -20.48 -12.96
CA MET A 215 -21.11 -19.68 -13.15
C MET A 215 -22.06 -20.24 -14.22
N LYS A 216 -21.80 -21.43 -14.79
CA LYS A 216 -22.71 -22.13 -15.72
C LYS A 216 -23.64 -23.07 -14.99
#